data_a563a546332acbf7dd4d915464c412c2
#
_entry.id   a563a546332acbf7dd4d915464c412c2
#
_cell.length_a   1.000
_cell.length_b   1.000
_cell.length_c   1.000
_cell.angle_alpha   90.00
_cell.angle_beta   90.00
_cell.angle_gamma   90.00
#
_symmetry.space_group_name_H-M   'P 1'
#
loop_
_entity.id
_entity.type
_entity.pdbx_description
1 polymer ?
#
loop_
_entity_poly.entity_id
_entity_poly.type
_entity_poly.pdbx_seq_one_letter_code
_entity_poly.pdbx_strand_id
1 'polypeptide(L)'
;MSLSNLSNIFTKRDFTRKRLTSYDKTGGNDDRLHIASGQTITIAQDRGAGVITHIWTTLLNAPEWERNCLRKIVISMYWDDSDHPSVQAPIGDFFGMGHAMSKNYVSAPLQMSPENGRGFNCWWPMPFKKSFRIDITNECNTELLFYFYIDYELHAQADPDAMYFHALWNRQLTVGHDKASFESHDKWCFTGNNLDGSENYVILDAEGEGVYCGCNLGIHNLDQTKHWNWWGEGDDMIFIDGAKVPTFNGTGSEDYINTSWCPQQEYSAPYHGIILGGKENWGGKIAVYRYHIQDPINFSKSIKVTIEHGHNNNRSDDWSSVAYWYQTSIHSAFAPIAPVAERMPVDENALKWNDTPILEKV
;
A
#
# COMPACT_ATOMS: atom_id res chain seq x y z
N MET A 1 12.54 17.09 15.42
CA MET A 1 12.79 17.66 14.07
C MET A 1 11.49 18.22 13.50
N SER A 2 11.42 19.47 13.03
CA SER A 2 10.19 20.03 12.44
C SER A 2 10.31 20.03 10.91
N LEU A 3 9.47 19.26 10.23
CA LEU A 3 9.42 19.27 8.77
C LEU A 3 8.78 20.56 8.23
N SER A 4 9.15 20.93 6.99
CA SER A 4 8.54 22.08 6.31
C SER A 4 7.07 21.82 6.00
N ASN A 5 6.24 22.81 6.28
CA ASN A 5 4.86 22.91 5.82
C ASN A 5 4.52 24.39 5.59
N LEU A 6 3.33 24.69 5.09
CA LEU A 6 2.94 26.07 4.79
C LEU A 6 2.98 27.00 5.99
N SER A 7 2.83 26.49 7.21
CA SER A 7 2.83 27.32 8.43
C SER A 7 4.23 27.67 8.92
N ASN A 8 5.29 27.00 8.46
CA ASN A 8 6.67 27.20 8.91
C ASN A 8 7.71 27.30 7.78
N ILE A 9 7.28 27.34 6.51
CA ILE A 9 8.20 27.38 5.35
C ILE A 9 9.16 28.59 5.39
N PHE A 10 8.74 29.66 6.00
CA PHE A 10 9.50 30.91 6.15
C PHE A 10 10.47 30.89 7.35
N THR A 11 10.44 29.86 8.18
CA THR A 11 11.30 29.76 9.35
C THR A 11 12.68 29.21 8.94
N LYS A 12 13.75 29.93 9.36
CA LYS A 12 15.12 29.43 9.15
C LYS A 12 15.33 28.13 9.91
N ARG A 13 15.87 27.14 9.21
CA ARG A 13 16.19 25.83 9.77
C ARG A 13 17.65 25.46 9.44
N ASP A 14 18.27 24.72 10.32
CA ASP A 14 19.67 24.30 10.18
C ASP A 14 19.74 22.87 9.62
N PHE A 15 19.78 22.77 8.30
CA PHE A 15 20.01 21.53 7.58
C PHE A 15 20.61 21.80 6.18
N THR A 16 21.22 20.79 5.60
CA THR A 16 21.66 20.82 4.19
C THR A 16 20.64 20.08 3.33
N ARG A 17 19.97 20.81 2.41
CA ARG A 17 19.10 20.18 1.41
C ARG A 17 19.94 19.53 0.32
N LYS A 18 19.63 18.28 -0.01
CA LYS A 18 20.26 17.52 -1.09
C LYS A 18 19.20 16.88 -1.99
N ARG A 19 19.63 16.56 -3.21
CA ARG A 19 18.85 15.79 -4.20
C ARG A 19 19.74 14.75 -4.84
N LEU A 20 19.27 13.51 -4.91
CA LEU A 20 19.78 12.48 -5.82
C LEU A 20 18.78 12.32 -6.97
N THR A 21 19.29 12.10 -8.17
CA THR A 21 18.48 12.13 -9.40
C THR A 21 19.14 11.34 -10.51
N SER A 22 18.37 10.93 -11.47
CA SER A 22 18.82 10.24 -12.69
C SER A 22 19.39 11.14 -13.77
N TYR A 23 19.69 12.43 -13.51
CA TYR A 23 20.16 13.36 -14.52
C TYR A 23 21.43 12.88 -15.24
N ASP A 24 21.55 13.21 -16.52
CA ASP A 24 22.72 12.90 -17.34
C ASP A 24 23.93 13.72 -16.89
N LYS A 25 24.89 13.06 -16.23
CA LYS A 25 26.10 13.68 -15.71
C LYS A 25 27.04 14.22 -16.78
N THR A 26 26.82 13.87 -18.04
CA THR A 26 27.58 14.42 -19.19
C THR A 26 27.06 15.79 -19.62
N GLY A 27 25.89 16.22 -19.10
CA GLY A 27 25.20 17.44 -19.53
C GLY A 27 24.39 17.23 -20.82
N GLY A 28 24.19 15.98 -21.22
CA GLY A 28 23.31 15.59 -22.34
C GLY A 28 21.83 15.55 -21.89
N ASN A 29 21.05 14.69 -22.53
CA ASN A 29 19.60 14.54 -22.25
C ASN A 29 19.17 13.08 -22.04
N ASP A 30 20.11 12.21 -21.68
CA ASP A 30 19.80 10.82 -21.30
C ASP A 30 19.61 10.72 -19.77
N ASP A 31 18.61 11.43 -19.25
CA ASP A 31 18.33 11.62 -17.82
C ASP A 31 17.69 10.40 -17.15
N ARG A 32 17.89 9.20 -17.67
CA ARG A 32 17.28 7.97 -17.22
C ARG A 32 18.31 6.93 -16.79
N LEU A 33 17.90 6.06 -15.89
CA LEU A 33 18.64 4.83 -15.62
C LEU A 33 18.10 3.71 -16.50
N HIS A 34 19.00 2.91 -17.03
CA HIS A 34 18.72 1.68 -17.77
C HIS A 34 18.87 0.50 -16.82
N ILE A 35 17.75 -0.15 -16.48
CA ILE A 35 17.74 -1.30 -15.56
C ILE A 35 17.35 -2.53 -16.35
N ALA A 36 18.32 -3.41 -16.61
CA ALA A 36 18.08 -4.63 -17.38
C ALA A 36 17.09 -5.58 -16.68
N SER A 37 16.46 -6.45 -17.44
CA SER A 37 15.63 -7.53 -16.90
C SER A 37 16.40 -8.37 -15.86
N GLY A 38 15.79 -8.63 -14.71
CA GLY A 38 16.36 -9.36 -13.58
C GLY A 38 17.39 -8.60 -12.76
N GLN A 39 17.67 -7.33 -13.09
CA GLN A 39 18.67 -6.53 -12.39
C GLN A 39 18.09 -5.82 -11.17
N THR A 40 18.88 -5.77 -10.10
CA THR A 40 18.68 -4.85 -8.96
C THR A 40 19.79 -3.82 -8.98
N ILE A 41 19.43 -2.54 -8.88
CA ILE A 41 20.39 -1.44 -8.77
C ILE A 41 20.06 -0.54 -7.59
N THR A 42 21.11 0.01 -6.96
CA THR A 42 20.97 1.08 -5.97
C THR A 42 20.81 2.41 -6.72
N ILE A 43 19.65 3.03 -6.63
CA ILE A 43 19.35 4.31 -7.28
C ILE A 43 19.79 5.50 -6.41
N ALA A 44 19.79 5.34 -5.09
CA ALA A 44 20.14 6.38 -4.16
C ALA A 44 20.71 5.80 -2.85
N GLN A 45 21.76 6.45 -2.35
CA GLN A 45 22.31 6.21 -1.02
C GLN A 45 23.08 7.43 -0.56
N ASP A 46 23.06 7.71 0.74
CA ASP A 46 23.95 8.71 1.39
C ASP A 46 24.16 8.37 2.87
N ARG A 47 25.17 9.02 3.46
CA ARG A 47 25.54 8.87 4.87
C ARG A 47 25.35 10.16 5.63
N GLY A 48 25.05 10.04 6.91
CA GLY A 48 24.74 11.12 7.84
C GLY A 48 23.39 10.90 8.49
N ALA A 49 23.00 11.79 9.38
CA ALA A 49 21.65 11.81 9.93
C ALA A 49 20.73 12.70 9.08
N GLY A 50 19.51 12.29 8.81
CA GLY A 50 18.63 13.07 7.96
C GLY A 50 17.22 12.54 7.80
N VAL A 51 16.51 13.11 6.84
CA VAL A 51 15.14 12.74 6.49
C VAL A 51 14.97 12.82 4.97
N ILE A 52 14.53 11.75 4.32
CA ILE A 52 13.99 11.85 2.94
C ILE A 52 12.61 12.53 3.07
N THR A 53 12.41 13.58 2.31
CA THR A 53 11.20 14.42 2.38
C THR A 53 10.33 14.32 1.16
N HIS A 54 10.87 13.84 0.03
CA HIS A 54 10.12 13.67 -1.20
C HIS A 54 10.81 12.64 -2.11
N ILE A 55 10.01 11.78 -2.70
CA ILE A 55 10.40 10.89 -3.81
C ILE A 55 9.46 11.16 -4.97
N TRP A 56 10.03 11.50 -6.13
CA TRP A 56 9.33 11.52 -7.39
C TRP A 56 9.95 10.50 -8.33
N THR A 57 9.13 9.78 -9.07
CA THR A 57 9.58 8.88 -10.12
C THR A 57 8.60 8.81 -11.28
N THR A 58 9.11 8.46 -12.45
CA THR A 58 8.33 8.03 -13.61
C THR A 58 9.03 6.89 -14.31
N LEU A 59 8.25 6.07 -14.97
CA LEU A 59 8.68 4.86 -15.66
C LEU A 59 8.34 4.99 -17.13
N LEU A 60 9.31 4.73 -18.00
CA LEU A 60 9.05 4.47 -19.41
C LEU A 60 9.22 2.97 -19.64
N ASN A 61 8.42 2.37 -20.45
CA ASN A 61 8.19 0.93 -20.66
C ASN A 61 7.19 0.32 -19.67
N ALA A 62 6.57 1.14 -18.83
CA ALA A 62 5.46 0.74 -17.99
C ALA A 62 4.26 0.32 -18.86
N PRO A 63 3.15 0.02 -18.33
CA PRO A 63 2.11 -0.96 -18.73
C PRO A 63 1.87 -1.16 -20.23
N GLU A 64 2.30 -0.22 -21.06
CA GLU A 64 2.11 -0.24 -22.52
C GLU A 64 2.94 -1.32 -23.21
N TRP A 65 4.09 -1.70 -22.63
CA TRP A 65 5.06 -2.62 -23.26
C TRP A 65 5.24 -3.92 -22.48
N GLU A 66 4.90 -3.90 -21.19
CA GLU A 66 4.93 -5.08 -20.34
C GLU A 66 3.70 -5.13 -19.41
N ARG A 67 2.80 -6.06 -19.65
CA ARG A 67 1.60 -6.24 -18.82
C ARG A 67 1.98 -6.45 -17.36
N ASN A 68 1.30 -5.74 -16.46
CA ASN A 68 1.48 -5.82 -15.01
C ASN A 68 2.89 -5.41 -14.52
N CYS A 69 3.65 -4.61 -15.29
CA CYS A 69 5.01 -4.20 -14.92
C CYS A 69 5.10 -3.57 -13.52
N LEU A 70 4.09 -2.81 -13.08
CA LEU A 70 4.08 -2.15 -11.77
C LEU A 70 4.09 -3.14 -10.58
N ARG A 71 3.78 -4.42 -10.78
CA ARG A 71 3.98 -5.49 -9.79
C ARG A 71 5.22 -6.34 -10.04
N LYS A 72 5.94 -6.11 -11.14
CA LYS A 72 7.22 -6.73 -11.45
C LYS A 72 8.42 -5.84 -11.10
N ILE A 73 8.18 -4.58 -10.81
CA ILE A 73 9.21 -3.63 -10.36
C ILE A 73 9.04 -3.49 -8.85
N VAL A 74 10.12 -3.78 -8.10
CA VAL A 74 10.12 -3.72 -6.63
C VAL A 74 10.99 -2.58 -6.16
N ILE A 75 10.46 -1.77 -5.23
CA ILE A 75 11.21 -0.78 -4.46
C ILE A 75 11.57 -1.37 -3.10
N SER A 76 12.84 -1.24 -2.71
CA SER A 76 13.33 -1.64 -1.40
C SER A 76 14.13 -0.50 -0.78
N MET A 77 13.85 -0.19 0.50
CA MET A 77 14.58 0.88 1.21
C MET A 77 15.15 0.35 2.52
N TYR A 78 16.37 0.80 2.83
CA TYR A 78 17.17 0.35 3.96
C TYR A 78 17.62 1.54 4.77
N TRP A 79 17.56 1.43 6.09
CA TRP A 79 18.02 2.45 7.03
C TRP A 79 19.23 1.97 7.83
N ASP A 80 20.18 2.87 8.07
CA ASP A 80 21.27 2.72 9.02
C ASP A 80 22.12 1.43 8.84
N ASP A 81 22.48 1.15 7.59
CA ASP A 81 23.30 -0.01 7.21
C ASP A 81 22.62 -1.39 7.50
N SER A 82 21.29 -1.41 7.63
CA SER A 82 20.55 -2.69 7.77
C SER A 82 20.75 -3.61 6.56
N ASP A 83 20.91 -4.90 6.82
CA ASP A 83 21.03 -5.95 5.78
C ASP A 83 19.68 -6.31 5.14
N HIS A 84 18.57 -5.92 5.77
CA HIS A 84 17.22 -6.18 5.28
C HIS A 84 16.41 -4.88 5.11
N PRO A 85 15.48 -4.85 4.15
CA PRO A 85 14.72 -3.65 3.87
C PRO A 85 13.66 -3.38 4.96
N SER A 86 13.46 -2.11 5.30
CA SER A 86 12.31 -1.63 6.08
C SER A 86 11.11 -1.28 5.18
N VAL A 87 11.36 -1.07 3.91
CA VAL A 87 10.33 -0.87 2.88
C VAL A 87 10.53 -1.89 1.79
N GLN A 88 9.49 -2.68 1.48
CA GLN A 88 9.51 -3.59 0.35
C GLN A 88 8.11 -3.76 -0.24
N ALA A 89 7.94 -3.30 -1.47
CA ALA A 89 6.67 -3.37 -2.17
C ALA A 89 6.85 -3.32 -3.69
N PRO A 90 5.89 -3.85 -4.47
CA PRO A 90 5.76 -3.50 -5.87
C PRO A 90 5.56 -2.00 -6.01
N ILE A 91 6.18 -1.40 -7.03
CA ILE A 91 6.27 0.06 -7.11
C ILE A 91 4.91 0.74 -7.24
N GLY A 92 3.97 0.17 -8.00
CA GLY A 92 2.63 0.73 -8.12
C GLY A 92 1.89 0.73 -6.80
N ASP A 93 1.95 -0.39 -6.08
CA ASP A 93 1.32 -0.56 -4.76
C ASP A 93 1.95 0.37 -3.73
N PHE A 94 3.29 0.56 -3.73
CA PHE A 94 3.97 1.50 -2.83
C PHE A 94 3.47 2.95 -3.00
N PHE A 95 3.21 3.37 -4.24
CA PHE A 95 2.66 4.71 -4.50
C PHE A 95 1.13 4.77 -4.43
N GLY A 96 0.48 3.79 -3.82
CA GLY A 96 -0.92 3.82 -3.41
C GLY A 96 -1.91 3.21 -4.38
N MET A 97 -1.47 2.76 -5.56
CA MET A 97 -2.34 2.16 -6.56
C MET A 97 -1.99 0.69 -6.81
N GLY A 98 -2.84 -0.19 -6.34
CA GLY A 98 -2.71 -1.64 -6.52
C GLY A 98 -3.04 -2.13 -7.93
N HIS A 99 -3.21 -3.45 -8.05
CA HIS A 99 -3.65 -4.16 -9.28
C HIS A 99 -2.73 -4.04 -10.48
N ALA A 100 -1.45 -3.66 -10.28
CA ALA A 100 -0.48 -3.37 -11.34
C ALA A 100 -0.97 -2.30 -12.35
N MET A 101 -1.77 -1.36 -11.88
CA MET A 101 -2.34 -0.25 -12.65
C MET A 101 -1.82 1.08 -12.13
N SER A 102 -1.99 2.13 -12.92
CA SER A 102 -1.84 3.52 -12.47
C SER A 102 -3.12 4.29 -12.76
N LYS A 103 -3.40 5.32 -11.96
CA LYS A 103 -4.54 6.20 -12.12
C LYS A 103 -4.28 7.54 -11.44
N ASN A 104 -4.85 8.62 -11.98
CA ASN A 104 -4.77 9.91 -11.31
C ASN A 104 -5.48 9.87 -9.97
N TYR A 105 -4.77 10.21 -8.92
CA TYR A 105 -5.31 10.47 -7.60
C TYR A 105 -4.35 11.37 -6.80
N VAL A 106 -4.83 11.98 -5.75
CA VAL A 106 -4.04 12.81 -4.83
C VAL A 106 -4.44 12.57 -3.39
N SER A 107 -3.44 12.38 -2.53
CA SER A 107 -3.60 12.38 -1.08
C SER A 107 -2.50 13.22 -0.44
N ALA A 108 -2.51 13.37 0.87
CA ALA A 108 -1.45 14.11 1.56
C ALA A 108 -0.07 13.46 1.39
N PRO A 109 0.12 12.14 1.60
CA PRO A 109 1.44 11.52 1.49
C PRO A 109 1.77 10.95 0.11
N LEU A 110 0.80 10.66 -0.74
CA LEU A 110 1.02 9.97 -2.01
C LEU A 110 0.18 10.56 -3.13
N GLN A 111 0.73 10.55 -4.34
CA GLN A 111 0.03 11.04 -5.53
C GLN A 111 0.53 10.32 -6.78
N MET A 112 -0.38 9.99 -7.69
CA MET A 112 -0.09 9.66 -9.07
C MET A 112 -0.80 10.64 -9.99
N SER A 113 -0.07 11.28 -10.91
CA SER A 113 -0.60 12.25 -11.91
C SER A 113 0.51 12.76 -12.82
N PRO A 114 0.19 13.36 -13.97
CA PRO A 114 -1.06 13.33 -14.72
C PRO A 114 -1.15 12.11 -15.65
N GLU A 115 -1.98 12.17 -16.69
CA GLU A 115 -2.08 11.15 -17.74
C GLU A 115 -2.29 9.74 -17.18
N ASN A 116 -3.31 9.59 -16.33
CA ASN A 116 -3.63 8.36 -15.63
C ASN A 116 -2.49 7.81 -14.74
N GLY A 117 -1.73 8.72 -14.10
CA GLY A 117 -0.74 8.36 -13.12
C GLY A 117 0.63 8.04 -13.70
N ARG A 118 1.15 8.84 -14.62
CA ARG A 118 2.52 8.68 -15.14
C ARG A 118 3.59 9.13 -14.16
N GLY A 119 3.34 10.16 -13.36
CA GLY A 119 4.25 10.63 -12.32
C GLY A 119 3.82 10.13 -10.95
N PHE A 120 4.74 9.55 -10.20
CA PHE A 120 4.52 9.01 -8.86
C PHE A 120 5.23 9.88 -7.84
N ASN A 121 4.53 10.27 -6.79
CA ASN A 121 5.05 11.14 -5.73
C ASN A 121 4.79 10.53 -4.35
N CYS A 122 5.79 10.66 -3.46
CA CYS A 122 5.69 10.26 -2.06
C CYS A 122 6.28 11.35 -1.18
N TRP A 123 5.50 11.82 -0.21
CA TRP A 123 5.91 12.79 0.82
C TRP A 123 5.91 12.20 2.23
N TRP A 124 5.79 10.88 2.39
CA TRP A 124 6.06 10.27 3.68
C TRP A 124 7.46 10.66 4.15
N PRO A 125 7.63 11.28 5.34
CA PRO A 125 8.96 11.56 5.87
C PRO A 125 9.67 10.25 6.20
N MET A 126 10.93 10.09 5.79
CA MET A 126 11.69 8.86 6.05
C MET A 126 12.98 9.19 6.79
N PRO A 127 12.96 9.25 8.13
CA PRO A 127 14.12 9.52 8.94
C PRO A 127 15.16 8.40 8.89
N PHE A 128 16.44 8.78 8.93
CA PHE A 128 17.58 7.89 9.09
C PHE A 128 18.62 8.52 10.02
N LYS A 129 19.32 7.71 10.83
CA LYS A 129 20.26 8.21 11.85
C LYS A 129 21.72 8.14 11.40
N LYS A 130 22.04 7.25 10.43
CA LYS A 130 23.41 7.04 9.91
C LYS A 130 23.48 7.00 8.39
N SER A 131 22.52 6.39 7.74
CA SER A 131 22.53 6.21 6.28
C SER A 131 21.15 5.79 5.74
N PHE A 132 20.97 5.94 4.44
CA PHE A 132 19.88 5.30 3.70
C PHE A 132 20.39 4.68 2.40
N ARG A 133 19.69 3.67 1.90
CA ARG A 133 19.83 3.09 0.57
C ARG A 133 18.47 2.76 -0.02
N ILE A 134 18.30 3.05 -1.31
CA ILE A 134 17.09 2.72 -2.07
C ILE A 134 17.50 1.91 -3.29
N ASP A 135 16.94 0.73 -3.42
CA ASP A 135 17.17 -0.20 -4.51
C ASP A 135 15.89 -0.35 -5.35
N ILE A 136 16.05 -0.48 -6.66
CA ILE A 136 15.00 -0.86 -7.60
C ILE A 136 15.39 -2.18 -8.25
N THR A 137 14.48 -3.15 -8.18
CA THR A 137 14.60 -4.46 -8.85
C THR A 137 13.63 -4.49 -10.03
N ASN A 138 14.16 -4.76 -11.22
CA ASN A 138 13.37 -4.95 -12.44
C ASN A 138 13.20 -6.45 -12.71
N GLU A 139 12.04 -7.01 -12.41
CA GLU A 139 11.67 -8.39 -12.75
C GLU A 139 10.76 -8.48 -13.99
N CYS A 140 10.70 -7.41 -14.80
CA CYS A 140 10.08 -7.43 -16.13
C CYS A 140 10.93 -8.25 -17.11
N ASN A 141 10.32 -8.69 -18.22
CA ASN A 141 11.05 -9.33 -19.30
C ASN A 141 11.84 -8.31 -20.17
N THR A 142 11.53 -7.03 -20.02
CA THR A 142 12.12 -5.92 -20.80
C THR A 142 12.95 -5.01 -19.92
N GLU A 143 13.82 -4.24 -20.54
CA GLU A 143 14.55 -3.15 -19.88
C GLU A 143 13.58 -2.11 -19.32
N LEU A 144 13.88 -1.61 -18.12
CA LEU A 144 13.16 -0.51 -17.49
C LEU A 144 13.96 0.79 -17.65
N LEU A 145 13.33 1.82 -18.19
CA LEU A 145 13.84 3.17 -18.17
C LEU A 145 13.25 3.93 -16.98
N PHE A 146 14.11 4.36 -16.07
CA PHE A 146 13.71 4.85 -14.77
C PHE A 146 14.21 6.26 -14.51
N TYR A 147 13.30 7.20 -14.23
CA TYR A 147 13.60 8.58 -13.87
C TYR A 147 13.22 8.81 -12.42
N PHE A 148 14.04 9.55 -11.66
CA PHE A 148 13.72 9.83 -10.26
C PHE A 148 14.34 11.11 -9.74
N TYR A 149 13.69 11.67 -8.70
CA TYR A 149 14.21 12.64 -7.76
C TYR A 149 14.00 12.10 -6.34
N ILE A 150 15.03 12.18 -5.51
CA ILE A 150 14.95 11.91 -4.08
C ILE A 150 15.50 13.12 -3.37
N ASP A 151 14.61 13.89 -2.75
CA ASP A 151 14.92 15.08 -1.98
C ASP A 151 15.02 14.73 -0.50
N TYR A 152 16.11 15.12 0.15
CA TYR A 152 16.34 14.84 1.56
C TYR A 152 17.09 15.96 2.26
N GLU A 153 17.01 15.95 3.57
CA GLU A 153 17.71 16.86 4.47
C GLU A 153 18.78 16.10 5.24
N LEU A 154 20.00 16.66 5.31
CA LEU A 154 21.02 16.23 6.26
C LEU A 154 21.10 17.20 7.41
N HIS A 155 21.11 16.67 8.62
CA HIS A 155 21.19 17.37 9.88
C HIS A 155 22.53 17.11 10.57
N ALA A 156 22.99 18.06 11.40
CA ALA A 156 24.24 17.90 12.14
C ALA A 156 24.20 16.71 13.11
N GLN A 157 23.03 16.36 13.62
CA GLN A 157 22.78 15.25 14.53
C GLN A 157 21.47 14.58 14.23
N ALA A 158 21.40 13.27 14.52
CA ALA A 158 20.15 12.53 14.48
C ALA A 158 19.18 13.04 15.53
N ASP A 159 17.89 13.09 15.19
CA ASP A 159 16.82 13.28 16.17
C ASP A 159 16.64 11.96 16.94
N PRO A 160 16.89 11.95 18.27
CA PRO A 160 16.76 10.72 19.05
C PRO A 160 15.35 10.14 19.06
N ASP A 161 14.33 11.02 18.92
CA ASP A 161 12.93 10.64 18.97
C ASP A 161 12.35 10.28 17.58
N ALA A 162 13.16 10.44 16.51
CA ALA A 162 12.73 10.07 15.17
C ALA A 162 12.66 8.55 15.03
N MET A 163 11.50 8.08 14.58
CA MET A 163 11.23 6.68 14.26
C MET A 163 11.54 6.39 12.79
N TYR A 164 11.88 5.15 12.48
CA TYR A 164 12.13 4.69 11.11
C TYR A 164 10.83 4.41 10.37
N PHE A 165 10.75 4.87 9.14
CA PHE A 165 9.63 4.59 8.24
C PHE A 165 9.68 3.15 7.74
N HIS A 166 8.51 2.52 7.69
CA HIS A 166 8.33 1.18 7.16
C HIS A 166 7.14 1.15 6.19
N ALA A 167 7.25 0.30 5.18
CA ALA A 167 6.13 -0.03 4.30
C ALA A 167 6.25 -1.46 3.80
N LEU A 168 5.19 -2.25 3.97
CA LEU A 168 5.18 -3.65 3.57
C LEU A 168 3.95 -3.97 2.74
N TRP A 169 4.19 -4.63 1.61
CA TRP A 169 3.14 -5.16 0.76
C TRP A 169 2.70 -6.55 1.19
N ASN A 170 1.39 -6.78 1.21
CA ASN A 170 0.79 -8.08 1.40
C ASN A 170 -0.26 -8.36 0.33
N ARG A 171 -0.51 -9.65 0.03
CA ARG A 171 -1.58 -10.11 -0.85
C ARG A 171 -2.07 -11.49 -0.43
N GLN A 172 -3.39 -11.67 -0.54
CA GLN A 172 -4.04 -12.94 -0.26
C GLN A 172 -5.22 -13.14 -1.21
N LEU A 173 -5.29 -14.34 -1.79
CA LEU A 173 -6.54 -14.86 -2.34
C LEU A 173 -7.33 -15.40 -1.15
N THR A 174 -8.34 -14.66 -0.73
CA THR A 174 -9.14 -15.02 0.46
C THR A 174 -10.05 -16.20 0.16
N VAL A 175 -10.41 -16.94 1.18
CA VAL A 175 -11.30 -18.10 1.09
C VAL A 175 -12.50 -17.85 1.98
N GLY A 176 -13.62 -17.56 1.37
CA GLY A 176 -14.87 -17.29 2.07
C GLY A 176 -15.74 -18.53 2.25
N HIS A 177 -16.91 -18.32 2.79
CA HIS A 177 -17.88 -19.37 3.03
C HIS A 177 -18.60 -19.81 1.76
N ASP A 178 -18.87 -21.11 1.64
CA ASP A 178 -19.67 -21.64 0.53
C ASP A 178 -21.10 -21.10 0.58
N LYS A 179 -21.49 -20.34 -0.43
CA LYS A 179 -22.85 -19.77 -0.57
C LYS A 179 -23.96 -20.81 -0.49
N ALA A 180 -23.72 -22.03 -1.01
CA ALA A 180 -24.69 -23.12 -1.00
C ALA A 180 -24.99 -23.64 0.41
N SER A 181 -24.19 -23.32 1.40
CA SER A 181 -24.45 -23.69 2.80
C SER A 181 -25.44 -22.78 3.52
N PHE A 182 -25.88 -21.68 2.88
CA PHE A 182 -26.82 -20.71 3.46
C PHE A 182 -28.21 -20.82 2.83
N GLU A 183 -29.24 -20.47 3.61
CA GLU A 183 -30.65 -20.53 3.18
C GLU A 183 -30.99 -19.50 2.09
N SER A 184 -30.31 -18.36 2.09
CA SER A 184 -30.48 -17.26 1.13
C SER A 184 -29.21 -16.44 0.96
N HIS A 185 -29.17 -15.60 -0.09
CA HIS A 185 -28.08 -14.67 -0.31
C HIS A 185 -27.92 -13.68 0.87
N ASP A 186 -29.02 -13.15 1.39
CA ASP A 186 -28.98 -12.25 2.55
C ASP A 186 -28.39 -12.94 3.80
N LYS A 187 -28.74 -14.23 3.99
CA LYS A 187 -28.14 -15.00 5.08
C LYS A 187 -26.63 -15.17 4.90
N TRP A 188 -26.17 -15.42 3.70
CA TRP A 188 -24.74 -15.48 3.42
C TRP A 188 -24.06 -14.12 3.63
N CYS A 189 -24.70 -13.00 3.24
CA CYS A 189 -24.13 -11.66 3.40
C CYS A 189 -24.02 -11.19 4.86
N PHE A 190 -25.00 -11.56 5.73
CA PHE A 190 -25.19 -10.86 7.01
C PHE A 190 -25.25 -11.78 8.23
N THR A 191 -24.91 -13.07 8.14
CA THR A 191 -24.93 -13.96 9.29
C THR A 191 -23.53 -14.47 9.65
N GLY A 192 -23.36 -14.74 10.94
CA GLY A 192 -22.10 -15.21 11.53
C GLY A 192 -21.58 -14.23 12.56
N ASN A 193 -20.57 -14.67 13.29
CA ASN A 193 -19.90 -13.86 14.31
C ASN A 193 -18.40 -14.05 14.18
N ASN A 194 -17.68 -12.96 14.02
CA ASN A 194 -16.22 -12.95 14.07
C ASN A 194 -15.79 -12.10 15.27
N LEU A 195 -15.18 -12.73 16.26
CA LEU A 195 -14.77 -12.07 17.50
C LEU A 195 -13.26 -11.93 17.66
N ASP A 196 -12.49 -12.72 16.94
CA ASP A 196 -11.04 -12.80 17.11
C ASP A 196 -10.23 -12.46 15.86
N GLY A 197 -10.88 -12.25 14.72
CA GLY A 197 -10.25 -11.88 13.46
C GLY A 197 -9.25 -12.91 12.91
N SER A 198 -9.36 -14.19 13.33
CA SER A 198 -8.36 -15.21 13.00
C SER A 198 -8.28 -15.53 11.51
N GLU A 199 -9.38 -15.35 10.77
CA GLU A 199 -9.47 -15.58 9.32
C GLU A 199 -9.40 -14.29 8.50
N ASN A 200 -9.28 -13.13 9.15
CA ASN A 200 -9.23 -11.83 8.50
C ASN A 200 -8.01 -11.69 7.57
N TYR A 201 -8.18 -10.88 6.53
CA TYR A 201 -7.05 -10.39 5.75
C TYR A 201 -6.12 -9.55 6.64
N VAL A 202 -4.81 -9.87 6.66
CA VAL A 202 -3.83 -9.16 7.47
C VAL A 202 -3.22 -8.01 6.66
N ILE A 203 -3.44 -6.78 7.13
CA ILE A 203 -2.84 -5.57 6.56
C ILE A 203 -1.43 -5.36 7.13
N LEU A 204 -1.26 -5.53 8.44
CA LEU A 204 0.01 -5.39 9.15
C LEU A 204 0.06 -6.35 10.33
N ASP A 205 1.22 -6.98 10.53
CA ASP A 205 1.57 -7.69 11.76
C ASP A 205 3.01 -7.30 12.11
N ALA A 206 3.20 -6.48 13.15
CA ALA A 206 4.49 -5.90 13.50
C ALA A 206 4.74 -5.95 15.00
N GLU A 207 5.99 -6.26 15.35
CA GLU A 207 6.51 -6.26 16.73
C GLU A 207 7.40 -5.05 16.97
N GLY A 208 7.37 -4.49 18.17
CA GLY A 208 8.14 -3.33 18.60
C GLY A 208 7.24 -2.19 19.07
N GLU A 209 7.82 -1.01 19.22
CA GLU A 209 7.12 0.22 19.59
C GLU A 209 7.03 1.15 18.38
N GLY A 210 5.84 1.69 18.10
CA GLY A 210 5.66 2.53 16.92
C GLY A 210 4.27 3.13 16.77
N VAL A 211 3.99 3.53 15.52
CA VAL A 211 2.73 4.14 15.14
C VAL A 211 2.30 3.70 13.75
N TYR A 212 1.12 3.13 13.65
CA TYR A 212 0.50 2.79 12.37
C TYR A 212 -0.13 4.04 11.74
N CYS A 213 0.19 4.26 10.48
CA CYS A 213 -0.22 5.44 9.72
C CYS A 213 -1.20 5.13 8.58
N GLY A 214 -1.69 3.90 8.50
CA GLY A 214 -2.71 3.52 7.51
C GLY A 214 -2.20 2.65 6.37
N CYS A 215 -3.05 2.48 5.37
CA CYS A 215 -2.76 1.64 4.21
C CYS A 215 -3.41 2.15 2.94
N ASN A 216 -2.92 1.67 1.81
CA ASN A 216 -3.75 1.49 0.63
C ASN A 216 -4.26 0.05 0.59
N LEU A 217 -5.42 -0.16 0.01
CA LEU A 217 -6.08 -1.45 -0.07
C LEU A 217 -6.63 -1.66 -1.48
N GLY A 218 -6.21 -2.73 -2.12
CA GLY A 218 -6.71 -3.17 -3.41
C GLY A 218 -7.56 -4.43 -3.23
N ILE A 219 -8.79 -4.39 -3.71
CA ILE A 219 -9.72 -5.51 -3.66
C ILE A 219 -10.13 -5.83 -5.09
N HIS A 220 -9.82 -7.04 -5.56
CA HIS A 220 -10.37 -7.53 -6.80
C HIS A 220 -11.54 -8.44 -6.46
N ASN A 221 -12.74 -7.90 -6.56
CA ASN A 221 -13.98 -8.64 -6.40
C ASN A 221 -14.11 -9.66 -7.54
N LEU A 222 -13.88 -10.92 -7.21
CA LEU A 222 -13.83 -12.03 -8.17
C LEU A 222 -15.20 -12.64 -8.43
N ASP A 223 -16.19 -12.30 -7.62
CA ASP A 223 -17.54 -12.79 -7.77
C ASP A 223 -18.25 -12.06 -8.91
N GLN A 224 -18.68 -12.79 -9.94
CA GLN A 224 -19.47 -12.28 -11.04
C GLN A 224 -20.90 -12.78 -10.89
N THR A 225 -21.76 -11.96 -10.29
CA THR A 225 -23.13 -12.31 -9.96
C THR A 225 -24.08 -11.16 -10.25
N LYS A 226 -25.37 -11.47 -10.50
CA LYS A 226 -26.46 -10.49 -10.59
C LYS A 226 -27.04 -10.14 -9.22
N HIS A 227 -26.75 -10.94 -8.21
CA HIS A 227 -27.14 -10.65 -6.84
C HIS A 227 -26.32 -9.47 -6.31
N TRP A 228 -26.77 -8.87 -5.21
CA TRP A 228 -26.06 -7.82 -4.51
C TRP A 228 -24.63 -8.29 -4.17
N ASN A 229 -23.61 -7.59 -4.67
CA ASN A 229 -22.23 -8.04 -4.69
C ASN A 229 -21.28 -7.08 -3.96
N TRP A 230 -21.80 -6.38 -2.98
CA TRP A 230 -21.01 -5.48 -2.17
C TRP A 230 -19.94 -6.23 -1.39
N TRP A 231 -18.72 -5.67 -1.38
CA TRP A 231 -17.53 -6.30 -0.79
C TRP A 231 -17.22 -5.82 0.63
N GLY A 232 -17.80 -4.70 1.06
CA GLY A 232 -17.33 -3.90 2.18
C GLY A 232 -18.07 -4.09 3.50
N GLU A 233 -18.82 -5.19 3.71
CA GLU A 233 -19.47 -5.49 5.01
C GLU A 233 -18.49 -5.96 6.09
N GLY A 234 -17.20 -6.08 5.77
CA GLY A 234 -16.21 -6.61 6.70
C GLY A 234 -15.59 -5.54 7.59
N ASP A 235 -15.55 -5.80 8.89
CA ASP A 235 -15.02 -4.89 9.91
C ASP A 235 -13.49 -4.86 9.89
N ASP A 236 -12.89 -3.69 10.13
CA ASP A 236 -11.51 -3.61 10.56
C ASP A 236 -11.38 -4.04 12.03
N MET A 237 -10.37 -4.86 12.31
CA MET A 237 -10.04 -5.31 13.66
C MET A 237 -8.56 -5.08 13.93
N ILE A 238 -8.25 -4.18 14.88
CA ILE A 238 -6.88 -3.81 15.23
C ILE A 238 -6.57 -4.25 16.65
N PHE A 239 -5.54 -5.09 16.78
CA PHE A 239 -5.07 -5.65 18.04
C PHE A 239 -3.78 -4.97 18.46
N ILE A 240 -3.73 -4.37 19.64
CA ILE A 240 -2.56 -3.65 20.15
C ILE A 240 -1.96 -4.42 21.33
N ASP A 241 -0.62 -4.54 21.33
CA ASP A 241 0.18 -5.07 22.43
C ASP A 241 -0.23 -6.47 22.91
N GLY A 242 -0.62 -7.32 21.94
CA GLY A 242 -1.00 -8.71 22.20
C GLY A 242 -2.42 -8.89 22.75
N ALA A 243 -3.29 -7.88 22.58
CA ALA A 243 -4.71 -7.98 22.92
C ALA A 243 -5.35 -9.21 22.26
N LYS A 244 -6.24 -9.91 22.99
CA LYS A 244 -6.96 -11.10 22.50
C LYS A 244 -8.30 -10.78 21.85
N VAL A 245 -8.79 -9.59 22.08
CA VAL A 245 -9.95 -8.99 21.42
C VAL A 245 -9.49 -7.72 20.74
N PRO A 246 -10.12 -7.29 19.63
CA PRO A 246 -9.68 -6.08 18.95
C PRO A 246 -9.74 -4.87 19.89
N THR A 247 -8.68 -4.09 19.91
CA THR A 247 -8.61 -2.80 20.60
C THR A 247 -9.45 -1.76 19.88
N PHE A 248 -9.46 -1.82 18.55
CA PHE A 248 -10.38 -1.09 17.66
C PHE A 248 -11.14 -2.12 16.83
N ASN A 249 -12.44 -1.94 16.71
CA ASN A 249 -13.34 -2.73 15.90
C ASN A 249 -14.23 -1.79 15.10
N GLY A 250 -14.24 -1.96 13.79
CA GLY A 250 -15.04 -1.15 12.88
C GLY A 250 -16.47 -1.62 12.72
N THR A 251 -17.10 -1.13 11.67
CA THR A 251 -18.51 -1.38 11.32
C THR A 251 -18.69 -1.69 9.84
N GLY A 252 -17.58 -1.81 9.10
CA GLY A 252 -17.53 -2.09 7.68
C GLY A 252 -16.27 -1.54 7.03
N SER A 253 -15.83 -2.14 5.94
CA SER A 253 -14.63 -1.71 5.22
C SER A 253 -14.77 -0.31 4.62
N GLU A 254 -15.97 0.11 4.21
CA GLU A 254 -16.23 1.46 3.76
C GLU A 254 -16.17 2.48 4.89
N ASP A 255 -16.52 2.09 6.10
CA ASP A 255 -16.44 2.94 7.27
C ASP A 255 -14.98 3.10 7.72
N TYR A 256 -14.18 2.03 7.62
CA TYR A 256 -12.72 2.10 7.83
C TYR A 256 -12.07 3.14 6.91
N ILE A 257 -12.47 3.22 5.65
CA ILE A 257 -11.96 4.23 4.72
C ILE A 257 -12.72 5.57 4.78
N ASN A 258 -13.48 5.81 5.86
CA ASN A 258 -14.23 7.05 6.12
C ASN A 258 -15.23 7.41 5.01
N THR A 259 -15.90 6.44 4.46
CA THR A 259 -17.05 6.62 3.56
C THR A 259 -18.33 6.09 4.20
N SER A 260 -19.34 5.76 3.42
CA SER A 260 -20.58 5.20 3.95
C SER A 260 -21.45 4.61 2.83
N TRP A 261 -22.27 3.62 3.15
CA TRP A 261 -23.36 3.15 2.30
C TRP A 261 -22.94 2.64 0.91
N CYS A 262 -22.03 1.68 0.85
CA CYS A 262 -21.64 0.97 -0.37
C CYS A 262 -21.22 1.89 -1.53
N PRO A 263 -20.24 2.79 -1.36
CA PRO A 263 -19.88 3.80 -2.34
C PRO A 263 -19.19 3.19 -3.57
N GLN A 264 -19.42 3.82 -4.75
CA GLN A 264 -18.68 3.54 -5.98
C GLN A 264 -18.05 4.80 -6.58
N GLN A 265 -18.46 5.99 -6.11
CA GLN A 265 -17.96 7.24 -6.64
C GLN A 265 -16.48 7.41 -6.33
N GLU A 266 -15.66 7.51 -7.38
CA GLU A 266 -14.24 7.83 -7.25
C GLU A 266 -14.04 9.26 -6.76
N TYR A 267 -13.16 9.42 -5.78
CA TYR A 267 -12.76 10.72 -5.24
C TYR A 267 -11.41 10.61 -4.55
N SER A 268 -10.75 11.74 -4.38
CA SER A 268 -9.48 11.86 -3.65
C SER A 268 -9.60 12.92 -2.57
N ALA A 269 -9.26 12.57 -1.33
CA ALA A 269 -9.15 13.48 -0.20
C ALA A 269 -7.77 13.33 0.47
N PRO A 270 -7.36 14.24 1.34
CA PRO A 270 -6.02 14.20 1.93
C PRO A 270 -5.67 12.88 2.62
N TYR A 271 -6.62 12.23 3.30
CA TYR A 271 -6.35 11.08 4.18
C TYR A 271 -7.14 9.82 3.84
N HIS A 272 -8.10 9.89 2.93
CA HIS A 272 -8.89 8.75 2.48
C HIS A 272 -9.43 8.99 1.08
N GLY A 273 -9.80 7.92 0.38
CA GLY A 273 -10.38 8.05 -0.95
C GLY A 273 -10.63 6.72 -1.64
N ILE A 274 -11.37 6.82 -2.74
CA ILE A 274 -11.67 5.72 -3.66
C ILE A 274 -11.02 6.05 -5.00
N ILE A 275 -9.91 5.37 -5.31
CA ILE A 275 -9.16 5.58 -6.56
C ILE A 275 -9.83 4.82 -7.71
N LEU A 276 -10.33 3.60 -7.43
CA LEU A 276 -11.15 2.78 -8.31
C LEU A 276 -12.38 2.32 -7.54
N GLY A 277 -13.57 2.57 -8.08
CA GLY A 277 -14.84 2.20 -7.44
C GLY A 277 -15.39 0.84 -7.87
N GLY A 278 -14.67 0.09 -8.70
CA GLY A 278 -15.18 -1.14 -9.31
C GLY A 278 -16.02 -0.90 -10.56
N LYS A 279 -16.62 -1.97 -11.07
CA LYS A 279 -17.59 -1.98 -12.16
C LYS A 279 -19.02 -1.99 -11.61
N GLU A 280 -20.02 -2.13 -12.51
CA GLU A 280 -21.39 -2.33 -12.10
C GLU A 280 -21.50 -3.43 -11.02
N ASN A 281 -22.37 -3.21 -10.04
CA ASN A 281 -22.57 -4.10 -8.90
C ASN A 281 -21.26 -4.40 -8.13
N TRP A 282 -20.37 -3.41 -8.00
CA TRP A 282 -19.05 -3.47 -7.32
C TRP A 282 -18.13 -4.59 -7.82
N GLY A 283 -18.34 -5.14 -9.02
CA GLY A 283 -17.49 -6.16 -9.61
C GLY A 283 -16.10 -5.62 -10.00
N GLY A 284 -15.13 -6.51 -10.16
CA GLY A 284 -13.81 -6.18 -10.65
C GLY A 284 -12.91 -5.49 -9.61
N LYS A 285 -12.08 -4.55 -10.05
CA LYS A 285 -11.00 -3.97 -9.24
C LYS A 285 -11.45 -2.73 -8.49
N ILE A 286 -11.23 -2.72 -7.19
CA ILE A 286 -11.46 -1.61 -6.27
C ILE A 286 -10.10 -1.22 -5.68
N ALA A 287 -9.81 0.07 -5.59
CA ALA A 287 -8.62 0.60 -4.94
C ALA A 287 -9.03 1.77 -4.04
N VAL A 288 -8.71 1.65 -2.77
CA VAL A 288 -9.05 2.61 -1.74
C VAL A 288 -7.85 2.88 -0.84
N TYR A 289 -7.88 3.96 -0.09
CA TYR A 289 -6.84 4.25 0.89
C TYR A 289 -7.40 4.93 2.14
N ARG A 290 -6.73 4.68 3.26
CA ARG A 290 -6.92 5.34 4.54
C ARG A 290 -5.56 5.62 5.17
N TYR A 291 -5.26 6.91 5.44
CA TYR A 291 -4.03 7.33 6.11
C TYR A 291 -4.34 7.99 7.43
N HIS A 292 -3.92 7.36 8.51
CA HIS A 292 -4.08 7.82 9.89
C HIS A 292 -3.01 8.85 10.25
N ILE A 293 -3.05 10.02 9.60
CA ILE A 293 -2.08 11.12 9.84
C ILE A 293 -2.56 12.02 10.96
N GLN A 294 -3.86 12.28 11.03
CA GLN A 294 -4.47 13.10 12.08
C GLN A 294 -4.86 12.26 13.32
N ASP A 295 -4.99 10.98 13.14
CA ASP A 295 -5.45 9.98 14.11
C ASP A 295 -4.55 8.74 14.13
N PRO A 296 -3.22 8.88 14.28
CA PRO A 296 -2.28 7.77 14.23
C PRO A 296 -2.52 6.78 15.37
N ILE A 297 -2.28 5.49 15.11
CA ILE A 297 -2.56 4.42 16.07
C ILE A 297 -1.25 3.93 16.68
N ASN A 298 -1.01 4.28 17.95
CA ASN A 298 0.20 3.94 18.68
C ASN A 298 0.17 2.51 19.22
N PHE A 299 1.34 1.88 19.29
CA PHE A 299 1.55 0.59 19.94
C PHE A 299 2.91 0.60 20.64
N SER A 300 3.04 -0.18 21.73
CA SER A 300 4.24 -0.23 22.58
C SER A 300 5.00 -1.54 22.49
N LYS A 301 4.36 -2.63 22.03
CA LYS A 301 4.96 -3.97 21.91
C LYS A 301 4.67 -4.62 20.58
N SER A 302 3.46 -4.46 20.08
CA SER A 302 3.03 -5.05 18.81
C SER A 302 1.73 -4.43 18.31
N ILE A 303 1.52 -4.52 17.02
CA ILE A 303 0.24 -4.20 16.39
C ILE A 303 -0.08 -5.25 15.33
N LYS A 304 -1.33 -5.72 15.32
CA LYS A 304 -1.88 -6.50 14.22
C LYS A 304 -3.11 -5.80 13.68
N VAL A 305 -3.03 -5.34 12.43
CA VAL A 305 -4.12 -4.67 11.71
C VAL A 305 -4.71 -5.67 10.74
N THR A 306 -5.99 -5.95 10.89
CA THR A 306 -6.72 -6.89 10.03
C THR A 306 -8.03 -6.29 9.56
N ILE A 307 -8.60 -6.87 8.51
CA ILE A 307 -9.92 -6.51 8.02
C ILE A 307 -10.62 -7.77 7.49
N GLU A 308 -11.89 -7.92 7.77
CA GLU A 308 -12.70 -8.99 7.21
C GLU A 308 -12.86 -8.83 5.69
N HIS A 309 -12.91 -9.94 4.97
CA HIS A 309 -13.25 -9.96 3.55
C HIS A 309 -14.74 -10.32 3.37
N GLY A 310 -15.60 -9.30 3.50
CA GLY A 310 -17.03 -9.40 3.71
C GLY A 310 -17.38 -9.77 5.15
N HIS A 311 -18.63 -9.64 5.56
CA HIS A 311 -19.07 -9.94 6.93
C HIS A 311 -18.70 -11.38 7.32
N ASN A 312 -18.07 -11.54 8.49
CA ASN A 312 -17.62 -12.83 8.97
C ASN A 312 -16.76 -13.61 7.95
N ASN A 313 -15.94 -12.90 7.18
CA ASN A 313 -15.04 -13.47 6.17
C ASN A 313 -15.75 -14.33 5.10
N ASN A 314 -16.97 -13.95 4.71
CA ASN A 314 -17.78 -14.76 3.80
C ASN A 314 -17.33 -14.74 2.34
N ARG A 315 -16.45 -13.83 1.91
CA ARG A 315 -16.10 -13.60 0.51
C ARG A 315 -14.75 -14.21 0.11
N SER A 316 -14.68 -14.67 -1.15
CA SER A 316 -13.45 -15.17 -1.78
C SER A 316 -13.02 -14.19 -2.87
N ASP A 317 -12.13 -13.26 -2.54
CA ASP A 317 -11.66 -12.18 -3.41
C ASP A 317 -10.11 -12.12 -3.41
N ASP A 318 -9.51 -11.30 -4.29
CA ASP A 318 -8.05 -11.06 -4.29
C ASP A 318 -7.76 -9.74 -3.58
N TRP A 319 -7.25 -9.82 -2.37
CA TRP A 319 -6.93 -8.67 -1.53
C TRP A 319 -5.44 -8.37 -1.55
N SER A 320 -5.08 -7.10 -1.61
CA SER A 320 -3.70 -6.64 -1.50
C SER A 320 -3.62 -5.29 -0.80
N SER A 321 -2.53 -5.03 -0.09
CA SER A 321 -2.33 -3.76 0.61
C SER A 321 -0.85 -3.40 0.70
N VAL A 322 -0.58 -2.11 0.94
CA VAL A 322 0.68 -1.65 1.55
C VAL A 322 0.32 -0.95 2.85
N ALA A 323 0.83 -1.48 3.95
CA ALA A 323 0.78 -0.82 5.24
C ALA A 323 1.91 0.19 5.38
N TYR A 324 1.64 1.35 5.99
CA TYR A 324 2.63 2.39 6.30
C TYR A 324 2.67 2.63 7.80
N TRP A 325 3.88 2.59 8.40
CA TRP A 325 4.05 2.82 9.83
C TRP A 325 5.45 3.31 10.17
N TYR A 326 5.63 3.76 11.40
CA TYR A 326 6.92 4.12 11.96
C TYR A 326 7.21 3.29 13.20
N GLN A 327 8.50 2.94 13.42
CA GLN A 327 8.96 2.24 14.62
C GLN A 327 10.22 2.88 15.19
N THR A 328 10.39 2.76 16.50
CA THR A 328 11.60 3.24 17.22
C THR A 328 12.86 2.50 16.81
N SER A 329 12.74 1.25 16.38
CA SER A 329 13.80 0.40 15.85
C SER A 329 13.50 -0.04 14.42
N ILE A 330 14.53 -0.45 13.69
CA ILE A 330 14.36 -1.15 12.42
C ILE A 330 13.71 -2.51 12.72
N HIS A 331 12.63 -2.83 12.04
CA HIS A 331 11.94 -4.11 12.17
C HIS A 331 12.90 -5.27 11.85
N SER A 332 12.67 -6.44 12.45
CA SER A 332 13.33 -7.69 12.02
C SER A 332 13.01 -7.99 10.55
N ALA A 333 13.85 -8.81 9.90
CA ALA A 333 13.67 -9.13 8.49
C ALA A 333 12.26 -9.66 8.21
N PHE A 334 11.58 -9.02 7.26
CA PHE A 334 10.30 -9.53 6.72
C PHE A 334 10.53 -10.81 5.92
N ALA A 335 9.48 -11.59 5.73
CA ALA A 335 9.49 -12.63 4.72
C ALA A 335 9.86 -12.01 3.35
N PRO A 336 10.64 -12.71 2.52
CA PRO A 336 10.94 -12.24 1.17
C PRO A 336 9.64 -11.92 0.42
N ILE A 337 9.69 -10.85 -0.40
CA ILE A 337 8.53 -10.53 -1.24
C ILE A 337 8.14 -11.75 -2.10
N ALA A 338 6.87 -11.99 -2.23
CA ALA A 338 6.35 -13.13 -3.00
C ALA A 338 6.94 -13.15 -4.42
N PRO A 339 7.16 -14.34 -5.01
CA PRO A 339 7.61 -14.48 -6.41
C PRO A 339 6.69 -13.74 -7.39
N VAL A 340 7.22 -13.32 -8.54
CA VAL A 340 6.49 -12.56 -9.56
C VAL A 340 5.12 -13.17 -9.87
N ALA A 341 5.06 -14.50 -10.06
CA ALA A 341 3.82 -15.20 -10.42
C ALA A 341 2.71 -15.01 -9.36
N GLU A 342 3.08 -14.96 -8.09
CA GLU A 342 2.14 -14.78 -6.96
C GLU A 342 1.72 -13.32 -6.74
N ARG A 343 2.43 -12.36 -7.35
CA ARG A 343 2.08 -10.94 -7.30
C ARG A 343 1.12 -10.50 -8.40
N MET A 344 0.98 -11.32 -9.46
CA MET A 344 0.17 -10.93 -10.62
C MET A 344 -1.32 -10.87 -10.28
N PRO A 345 -2.04 -9.82 -10.68
CA PRO A 345 -3.50 -9.75 -10.54
C PRO A 345 -4.17 -10.94 -11.21
N VAL A 346 -5.29 -11.39 -10.64
CA VAL A 346 -6.14 -12.41 -11.28
C VAL A 346 -6.59 -11.91 -12.66
N ASP A 347 -6.59 -12.80 -13.66
CA ASP A 347 -7.04 -12.47 -15.00
C ASP A 347 -8.57 -12.39 -15.04
N GLU A 348 -9.11 -11.22 -15.28
CA GLU A 348 -10.56 -10.98 -15.36
C GLU A 348 -11.24 -11.83 -16.45
N ASN A 349 -10.51 -12.19 -17.51
CA ASN A 349 -11.06 -13.06 -18.57
C ASN A 349 -11.21 -14.52 -18.12
N ALA A 350 -10.59 -14.92 -17.03
CA ALA A 350 -10.71 -16.25 -16.45
C ALA A 350 -11.89 -16.37 -15.47
N LEU A 351 -12.50 -15.23 -15.09
CA LEU A 351 -13.62 -15.22 -14.15
C LEU A 351 -14.87 -15.75 -14.80
N LYS A 352 -15.63 -16.57 -14.06
CA LYS A 352 -16.89 -17.15 -14.50
C LYS A 352 -18.06 -16.52 -13.73
N TRP A 353 -19.20 -16.37 -14.38
CA TRP A 353 -20.44 -16.01 -13.72
C TRP A 353 -20.84 -17.09 -12.71
N ASN A 354 -21.09 -16.67 -11.49
CA ASN A 354 -21.52 -17.53 -10.40
C ASN A 354 -22.98 -17.24 -10.03
N ASP A 355 -23.88 -17.48 -10.99
CA ASP A 355 -25.33 -17.40 -10.79
C ASP A 355 -25.91 -18.75 -10.33
N THR A 356 -25.17 -19.52 -9.51
CA THR A 356 -25.74 -20.71 -8.88
C THR A 356 -26.96 -20.26 -8.08
N PRO A 357 -28.17 -20.71 -8.42
CA PRO A 357 -29.36 -20.30 -7.68
C PRO A 357 -29.19 -20.74 -6.23
N ILE A 358 -29.13 -19.81 -5.31
CA ILE A 358 -29.42 -20.14 -3.92
C ILE A 358 -30.90 -20.56 -3.98
N LEU A 359 -31.13 -21.83 -3.70
CA LEU A 359 -32.51 -22.37 -3.71
C LEU A 359 -33.30 -21.56 -2.67
N GLU A 360 -34.07 -20.59 -3.17
CA GLU A 360 -35.16 -20.04 -2.36
C GLU A 360 -36.08 -21.22 -2.05
N LYS A 361 -36.00 -21.70 -0.84
CA LYS A 361 -37.01 -22.64 -0.33
C LYS A 361 -38.31 -21.85 -0.23
N VAL A 362 -39.22 -22.12 -1.17
CA VAL A 362 -40.63 -21.69 -1.19
C VAL A 362 -41.35 -22.20 0.07
#